data_3e9e3a587b983185ad3a671fe618d30d
#
_entry.id   3e9e3a587b983185ad3a671fe618d30d
#
_cell.length_a   1.000
_cell.length_b   1.000
_cell.length_c   1.000
_cell.angle_alpha   90.00
_cell.angle_beta   90.00
_cell.angle_gamma   90.00
#
_symmetry.space_group_name_H-M   'P 1'
#
loop_
_entity.id
_entity.type
_entity.pdbx_description
1 polymer ?
#
loop_
_entity_poly.entity_id
_entity_poly.type
_entity_poly.pdbx_seq_one_letter_code
_entity_poly.pdbx_strand_id
1 'polypeptide(L)'
;MQAIILAAGMGRRLGEYTKDNTKCMLPVNGVRLIDRTLNQLAELNFKRVVIVVGYQGQNLINYIGNRYERKLVVEYVENPIYDKTNNIYSLALAKDKLQEDDTLLIESDLIFDEGMFSLLIDNPYPNLALVAKFETWMDGTMVKLDDDNNIVNFVPKAAFNYKETDSYYKTVNIYKFSREFSQTKYVPFLEAYTKAVGNNEYYENVLRIISFLNSHDLKALPITNEKWYEIDDKQDLDIAEALFADEKDLLRKYYGRFGGFWRFPKMLDFCYLVNPYFPTPRVVDEMQANFKTLLTEYPSGMKVNTLIASKCFGVSEDYIIPGNGAAELIKVLMSDIKGKVGVIRPTFEEYPNRLPQEQLVTFVPQNDSFRYTAQDLMDFFGAHPVDTLLIINPDNPSGNFIPKADLLKLADWSKAKGIQLMIDESFVDFSEDYEHNSLFHDELLETYPSLIVMKSISKSFGVPGIRLGILASAHKQLIARMKKEVSIWNLNSFAEFFMQIYNKYEKDYKTACGKFVAERSDFEKQLKTVSYLRVMPSQANYFLCEVLPPYTANKVVLYMLKRHNILTRDCSNKPGLDGKQYMRIAIRNHEDNTRLVEGLKQFKK
;
A
#
# COMPACT_ATOMS: atom_id res chain seq x y z
N MET A 1 -2.34 35.22 19.30
CA MET A 1 -2.52 33.75 19.30
C MET A 1 -1.28 33.09 19.89
N GLN A 2 -1.45 31.97 20.58
CA GLN A 2 -0.40 31.15 21.18
C GLN A 2 -0.56 29.68 20.73
N ALA A 3 0.42 28.82 21.04
CA ALA A 3 0.29 27.38 20.90
C ALA A 3 0.52 26.68 22.24
N ILE A 4 -0.19 25.58 22.50
CA ILE A 4 0.05 24.67 23.62
C ILE A 4 0.37 23.30 23.02
N ILE A 5 1.55 22.74 23.36
CA ILE A 5 2.01 21.44 22.91
C ILE A 5 1.99 20.45 24.08
N LEU A 6 1.27 19.35 23.94
CA LEU A 6 1.24 18.30 24.95
C LEU A 6 2.35 17.28 24.71
N ALA A 7 3.42 17.35 25.49
CA ALA A 7 4.64 16.57 25.31
C ALA A 7 5.06 15.78 26.57
N ALA A 8 4.11 15.50 27.49
CA ALA A 8 4.40 14.81 28.74
C ALA A 8 4.44 13.27 28.65
N GLY A 9 3.98 12.70 27.52
CA GLY A 9 3.80 11.26 27.33
C GLY A 9 5.08 10.46 27.22
N MET A 10 5.04 9.19 27.65
CA MET A 10 6.20 8.27 27.73
C MET A 10 6.53 7.57 26.39
N GLY A 11 5.60 7.46 25.46
CA GLY A 11 5.83 6.77 24.18
C GLY A 11 6.22 5.29 24.31
N ARG A 12 5.66 4.55 25.27
CA ARG A 12 6.07 3.17 25.63
C ARG A 12 6.11 2.18 24.46
N ARG A 13 5.23 2.33 23.45
CA ARG A 13 5.15 1.46 22.28
C ARG A 13 6.37 1.57 21.34
N LEU A 14 7.12 2.66 21.44
CA LEU A 14 8.35 2.93 20.69
C LEU A 14 9.60 2.30 21.30
N GLY A 15 9.54 1.83 22.56
CA GLY A 15 10.61 1.08 23.22
C GLY A 15 11.93 1.85 23.29
N GLU A 16 12.98 1.30 22.68
CA GLU A 16 14.34 1.88 22.71
C GLU A 16 14.43 3.31 22.15
N TYR A 17 13.53 3.68 21.23
CA TYR A 17 13.53 5.02 20.62
C TYR A 17 13.15 6.13 21.61
N THR A 18 12.41 5.80 22.66
CA THR A 18 11.94 6.76 23.68
C THR A 18 12.50 6.49 25.07
N LYS A 19 13.47 5.57 25.21
CA LYS A 19 14.05 5.21 26.51
C LYS A 19 14.64 6.40 27.26
N ASP A 20 15.37 7.25 26.54
CA ASP A 20 16.10 8.38 27.10
C ASP A 20 15.54 9.75 26.64
N ASN A 21 14.44 9.77 25.90
CA ASN A 21 13.88 10.99 25.33
C ASN A 21 12.35 10.95 25.27
N THR A 22 11.73 12.12 25.17
CA THR A 22 10.28 12.22 24.93
C THR A 22 9.95 11.85 23.49
N LYS A 23 8.68 11.47 23.24
CA LYS A 23 8.19 11.09 21.91
C LYS A 23 8.40 12.18 20.84
N CYS A 24 8.22 13.45 21.19
CA CYS A 24 8.43 14.58 20.27
C CYS A 24 9.89 14.82 19.85
N MET A 25 10.85 14.19 20.53
CA MET A 25 12.27 14.24 20.16
C MET A 25 12.67 13.15 19.15
N LEU A 26 11.75 12.28 18.73
CA LEU A 26 12.00 11.30 17.67
C LEU A 26 12.41 11.99 16.37
N PRO A 27 13.53 11.56 15.76
CA PRO A 27 13.90 12.04 14.43
C PRO A 27 13.13 11.26 13.35
N VAL A 28 12.53 11.98 12.43
CA VAL A 28 12.00 11.45 11.15
C VAL A 28 12.86 12.01 10.03
N ASN A 29 13.58 11.15 9.32
CA ASN A 29 14.57 11.57 8.32
C ASN A 29 15.59 12.61 8.86
N GLY A 30 16.08 12.41 10.09
CA GLY A 30 17.09 13.24 10.72
C GLY A 30 16.59 14.54 11.37
N VAL A 31 15.31 14.90 11.23
CA VAL A 31 14.73 16.09 11.86
C VAL A 31 13.70 15.67 12.91
N ARG A 32 13.84 16.19 14.14
CA ARG A 32 12.93 15.85 15.24
C ARG A 32 11.54 16.44 15.05
N LEU A 33 10.52 15.75 15.55
CA LEU A 33 9.12 16.20 15.45
C LEU A 33 8.95 17.59 16.08
N ILE A 34 9.52 17.81 17.26
CA ILE A 34 9.44 19.12 17.94
C ILE A 34 10.07 20.24 17.13
N ASP A 35 11.20 19.98 16.43
CA ASP A 35 11.84 21.00 15.59
C ASP A 35 10.96 21.38 14.40
N ARG A 36 10.27 20.41 13.79
CA ARG A 36 9.32 20.66 12.69
C ARG A 36 8.18 21.56 13.16
N THR A 37 7.58 21.23 14.30
CA THR A 37 6.48 22.01 14.90
C THR A 37 6.93 23.40 15.29
N LEU A 38 8.04 23.56 16.02
CA LEU A 38 8.51 24.87 16.46
C LEU A 38 8.97 25.76 15.30
N ASN A 39 9.59 25.19 14.27
CA ASN A 39 9.98 25.98 13.07
C ASN A 39 8.74 26.56 12.37
N GLN A 40 7.68 25.76 12.15
CA GLN A 40 6.45 26.25 11.54
C GLN A 40 5.76 27.33 12.39
N LEU A 41 5.71 27.15 13.72
CA LEU A 41 5.16 28.16 14.63
C LEU A 41 5.99 29.45 14.63
N ALA A 42 7.31 29.34 14.54
CA ALA A 42 8.22 30.49 14.47
C ALA A 42 8.03 31.34 13.20
N GLU A 43 7.66 30.72 12.08
CA GLU A 43 7.37 31.41 10.81
C GLU A 43 6.01 32.11 10.81
N LEU A 44 5.06 31.66 11.64
CA LEU A 44 3.70 32.18 11.74
C LEU A 44 3.52 33.30 12.80
N ASN A 45 4.62 33.80 13.38
CA ASN A 45 4.64 34.91 14.35
C ASN A 45 3.77 34.67 15.60
N PHE A 46 3.78 33.47 16.15
CA PHE A 46 3.12 33.21 17.43
C PHE A 46 3.74 34.02 18.57
N LYS A 47 2.90 34.54 19.47
CA LYS A 47 3.38 35.28 20.63
C LYS A 47 4.19 34.43 21.57
N ARG A 48 3.73 33.19 21.81
CA ARG A 48 4.40 32.20 22.65
C ARG A 48 3.98 30.79 22.32
N VAL A 49 4.80 29.85 22.76
CA VAL A 49 4.53 28.41 22.76
C VAL A 49 4.68 27.90 24.19
N VAL A 50 3.64 27.28 24.73
CA VAL A 50 3.65 26.60 26.01
C VAL A 50 3.81 25.10 25.78
N ILE A 51 4.82 24.47 26.34
CA ILE A 51 5.08 23.03 26.18
C ILE A 51 4.82 22.37 27.53
N VAL A 52 3.84 21.45 27.56
CA VAL A 52 3.58 20.64 28.74
C VAL A 52 4.52 19.44 28.71
N VAL A 53 5.47 19.41 29.64
CA VAL A 53 6.51 18.40 29.74
C VAL A 53 6.23 17.41 30.87
N GLY A 54 6.81 16.22 30.81
CA GLY A 54 6.68 15.19 31.84
C GLY A 54 7.84 14.19 31.72
N TYR A 55 7.60 13.03 31.12
CA TYR A 55 8.64 12.03 30.90
C TYR A 55 9.84 12.62 30.15
N GLN A 56 11.05 12.53 30.74
CA GLN A 56 12.28 13.11 30.20
C GLN A 56 12.14 14.61 29.84
N GLY A 57 11.27 15.33 30.55
CA GLY A 57 10.98 16.75 30.27
C GLY A 57 12.21 17.64 30.32
N GLN A 58 13.14 17.40 31.26
CA GLN A 58 14.37 18.17 31.36
C GLN A 58 15.28 18.00 30.14
N ASN A 59 15.30 16.80 29.51
CA ASN A 59 16.04 16.57 28.26
C ASN A 59 15.45 17.39 27.11
N LEU A 60 14.14 17.49 27.03
CA LEU A 60 13.46 18.33 26.03
C LEU A 60 13.76 19.82 26.27
N ILE A 61 13.65 20.31 27.52
CA ILE A 61 13.96 21.68 27.89
C ILE A 61 15.40 22.04 27.52
N ASN A 62 16.36 21.20 27.91
CA ASN A 62 17.78 21.39 27.60
C ASN A 62 18.03 21.36 26.09
N TYR A 63 17.33 20.50 25.37
CA TYR A 63 17.45 20.42 23.91
C TYR A 63 16.95 21.68 23.21
N ILE A 64 15.79 22.19 23.57
CA ILE A 64 15.22 23.42 23.00
C ILE A 64 16.12 24.60 23.40
N GLY A 65 16.50 24.72 24.67
CA GLY A 65 17.38 25.77 25.19
C GLY A 65 17.00 27.14 24.66
N ASN A 66 17.93 27.85 24.08
CA ASN A 66 17.77 29.18 23.50
C ASN A 66 17.63 29.20 21.96
N ARG A 67 17.42 28.05 21.32
CA ARG A 67 17.39 27.91 19.85
C ARG A 67 16.34 28.81 19.17
N TYR A 68 15.24 29.06 19.86
CA TYR A 68 14.10 29.80 19.33
C TYR A 68 13.92 31.19 19.93
N GLU A 69 14.74 31.62 20.90
CA GLU A 69 14.59 32.89 21.67
C GLU A 69 14.35 34.14 20.80
N ARG A 70 14.92 34.18 19.60
CA ARG A 70 14.77 35.32 18.69
C ARG A 70 13.43 35.33 17.95
N LYS A 71 12.70 34.23 17.96
CA LYS A 71 11.48 34.05 17.16
C LYS A 71 10.25 33.70 18.01
N LEU A 72 10.44 32.98 19.10
CA LEU A 72 9.35 32.45 19.95
C LEU A 72 9.71 32.61 21.43
N VAL A 73 8.70 32.99 22.21
CA VAL A 73 8.76 32.84 23.67
C VAL A 73 8.30 31.43 24.01
N VAL A 74 9.21 30.59 24.53
CA VAL A 74 8.88 29.20 24.93
C VAL A 74 8.74 29.14 26.44
N GLU A 75 7.57 28.71 26.91
CA GLU A 75 7.27 28.49 28.33
C GLU A 75 7.04 26.99 28.59
N TYR A 76 7.32 26.53 29.80
CA TYR A 76 7.13 25.13 30.17
C TYR A 76 6.17 24.98 31.34
N VAL A 77 5.32 23.96 31.25
CA VAL A 77 4.45 23.51 32.34
C VAL A 77 4.79 22.06 32.62
N GLU A 78 5.12 21.71 33.87
CA GLU A 78 5.52 20.35 34.23
C GLU A 78 4.33 19.54 34.71
N ASN A 79 4.18 18.32 34.18
CA ASN A 79 3.32 17.29 34.74
C ASN A 79 4.17 16.32 35.57
N PRO A 80 4.19 16.44 36.90
CA PRO A 80 5.06 15.64 37.75
C PRO A 80 4.55 14.20 37.96
N ILE A 81 3.31 13.91 37.56
CA ILE A 81 2.67 12.60 37.71
C ILE A 81 2.23 12.03 36.36
N TYR A 82 3.00 12.30 35.30
CA TYR A 82 2.73 11.87 33.92
C TYR A 82 2.56 10.36 33.78
N ASP A 83 3.15 9.56 34.67
CA ASP A 83 3.09 8.09 34.67
C ASP A 83 1.75 7.54 35.19
N LYS A 84 0.98 8.36 35.90
CA LYS A 84 -0.33 8.03 36.53
C LYS A 84 -1.50 8.76 35.92
N THR A 85 -1.25 9.66 34.96
CA THR A 85 -2.27 10.52 34.35
C THR A 85 -2.23 10.42 32.83
N ASN A 86 -3.30 10.89 32.18
CA ASN A 86 -3.37 11.00 30.72
C ASN A 86 -3.31 12.47 30.28
N ASN A 87 -3.51 12.73 28.99
CA ASN A 87 -3.35 14.04 28.38
C ASN A 87 -4.34 15.10 28.95
N ILE A 88 -5.49 14.71 29.48
CA ILE A 88 -6.42 15.62 30.15
C ILE A 88 -5.77 16.36 31.33
N TYR A 89 -4.96 15.67 32.12
CA TYR A 89 -4.28 16.29 33.27
C TYR A 89 -3.17 17.24 32.83
N SER A 90 -2.41 16.86 31.80
CA SER A 90 -1.41 17.73 31.18
C SER A 90 -2.03 19.04 30.70
N LEU A 91 -3.21 18.96 30.05
CA LEU A 91 -3.93 20.15 29.62
C LEU A 91 -4.51 20.96 30.79
N ALA A 92 -5.00 20.28 31.84
CA ALA A 92 -5.51 20.93 33.06
C ALA A 92 -4.45 21.72 33.79
N LEU A 93 -3.18 21.28 33.77
CA LEU A 93 -2.05 22.05 34.31
C LEU A 93 -1.76 23.33 33.51
N ALA A 94 -2.05 23.33 32.22
CA ALA A 94 -1.89 24.49 31.34
C ALA A 94 -3.19 25.34 31.18
N LYS A 95 -4.24 25.08 31.96
CA LYS A 95 -5.56 25.71 31.82
C LYS A 95 -5.53 27.24 31.91
N ASP A 96 -4.69 27.81 32.78
CA ASP A 96 -4.59 29.26 32.93
C ASP A 96 -4.02 29.89 31.65
N LYS A 97 -3.02 29.23 31.05
CA LYS A 97 -2.46 29.63 29.77
C LYS A 97 -3.49 29.55 28.63
N LEU A 98 -4.28 28.49 28.61
CA LEU A 98 -5.34 28.30 27.62
C LEU A 98 -6.38 29.43 27.62
N GLN A 99 -6.58 30.08 28.77
CA GLN A 99 -7.53 31.20 28.94
C GLN A 99 -6.94 32.58 28.62
N GLU A 100 -5.64 32.69 28.35
CA GLU A 100 -4.99 33.99 28.14
C GLU A 100 -5.11 34.52 26.69
N ASP A 101 -5.15 33.61 25.68
CA ASP A 101 -5.22 34.00 24.26
C ASP A 101 -5.88 32.90 23.42
N ASP A 102 -6.24 33.21 22.16
CA ASP A 102 -6.59 32.18 21.17
C ASP A 102 -5.44 31.19 21.02
N THR A 103 -5.74 29.91 21.03
CA THR A 103 -4.75 28.86 21.18
C THR A 103 -4.85 27.79 20.10
N LEU A 104 -3.72 27.40 19.51
CA LEU A 104 -3.57 26.10 18.87
C LEU A 104 -3.14 25.06 19.90
N LEU A 105 -3.98 24.05 20.12
CA LEU A 105 -3.63 22.87 20.93
C LEU A 105 -3.11 21.78 20.01
N ILE A 106 -1.92 21.23 20.31
CA ILE A 106 -1.18 20.34 19.42
C ILE A 106 -0.67 19.16 20.23
N GLU A 107 -0.93 17.93 19.76
CA GLU A 107 -0.24 16.73 20.27
C GLU A 107 1.17 16.64 19.69
N SER A 108 2.10 16.13 20.46
CA SER A 108 3.54 16.20 20.17
C SER A 108 4.10 15.06 19.31
N ASP A 109 3.28 14.11 18.94
CA ASP A 109 3.63 12.87 18.21
C ASP A 109 3.25 12.90 16.73
N LEU A 110 2.98 14.08 16.23
CA LEU A 110 2.52 14.32 14.88
C LEU A 110 3.67 14.74 13.96
N ILE A 111 3.60 14.25 12.72
CA ILE A 111 4.32 14.81 11.59
C ILE A 111 3.31 15.24 10.53
N PHE A 112 3.49 16.42 9.93
CA PHE A 112 2.55 16.98 8.99
C PHE A 112 3.22 17.99 8.04
N ASP A 113 2.56 18.28 6.91
CA ASP A 113 3.03 19.23 5.91
C ASP A 113 3.09 20.65 6.45
N GLU A 114 3.98 21.47 5.87
CA GLU A 114 4.00 22.92 6.05
C GLU A 114 2.67 23.51 5.58
N GLY A 115 2.14 24.49 6.31
CA GLY A 115 0.84 25.09 6.03
C GLY A 115 -0.35 24.48 6.77
N MET A 116 -0.19 23.35 7.47
CA MET A 116 -1.26 22.75 8.25
C MET A 116 -1.84 23.71 9.29
N PHE A 117 -1.00 24.49 9.95
CA PHE A 117 -1.46 25.51 10.91
C PHE A 117 -2.19 26.66 10.22
N SER A 118 -1.76 27.08 9.02
CA SER A 118 -2.42 28.16 8.26
C SER A 118 -3.87 27.81 7.95
N LEU A 119 -4.21 26.54 7.69
CA LEU A 119 -5.60 26.12 7.49
C LEU A 119 -6.51 26.50 8.67
N LEU A 120 -6.01 26.37 9.89
CA LEU A 120 -6.74 26.75 11.10
C LEU A 120 -6.74 28.25 11.34
N ILE A 121 -5.59 28.91 11.17
CA ILE A 121 -5.39 30.33 11.48
C ILE A 121 -6.21 31.18 10.53
N ASP A 122 -6.16 30.90 9.24
CA ASP A 122 -6.82 31.67 8.19
C ASP A 122 -8.33 31.43 8.12
N ASN A 123 -8.81 30.35 8.75
CA ASN A 123 -10.24 30.06 8.82
C ASN A 123 -10.92 31.00 9.85
N PRO A 124 -12.00 31.69 9.47
CA PRO A 124 -12.67 32.67 10.35
C PRO A 124 -13.43 32.03 11.52
N TYR A 125 -13.67 30.72 11.48
CA TYR A 125 -14.40 30.07 12.57
C TYR A 125 -13.53 30.02 13.85
N PRO A 126 -14.10 30.36 15.04
CA PRO A 126 -13.28 30.56 16.23
C PRO A 126 -12.74 29.27 16.83
N ASN A 127 -13.48 28.16 16.72
CA ASN A 127 -13.09 26.89 17.32
C ASN A 127 -13.15 25.77 16.28
N LEU A 128 -12.01 25.18 15.99
CA LEU A 128 -11.83 24.19 14.92
C LEU A 128 -11.06 22.98 15.39
N ALA A 129 -11.41 21.82 14.88
CA ALA A 129 -10.61 20.60 14.94
C ALA A 129 -10.20 20.17 13.53
N LEU A 130 -8.93 19.99 13.25
CA LEU A 130 -8.50 19.30 12.04
C LEU A 130 -8.92 17.85 12.08
N VAL A 131 -9.54 17.38 11.01
CA VAL A 131 -9.99 15.99 10.90
C VAL A 131 -9.63 15.41 9.53
N ALA A 132 -9.38 14.10 9.50
CA ALA A 132 -9.19 13.33 8.26
C ALA A 132 -10.28 12.28 8.13
N LYS A 133 -10.76 11.99 6.91
CA LYS A 133 -11.67 10.87 6.68
C LYS A 133 -11.03 9.60 7.20
N PHE A 134 -11.80 8.76 7.91
CA PHE A 134 -11.27 7.53 8.49
C PHE A 134 -10.64 6.61 7.44
N GLU A 135 -9.49 6.08 7.77
CA GLU A 135 -8.81 5.01 7.03
C GLU A 135 -8.41 3.89 8.02
N THR A 136 -8.32 2.66 7.56
CA THR A 136 -8.16 1.46 8.40
C THR A 136 -6.90 1.42 9.27
N TRP A 137 -5.91 2.25 8.97
CA TRP A 137 -4.68 2.37 9.75
C TRP A 137 -4.81 3.31 10.97
N MET A 138 -5.86 4.15 11.00
CA MET A 138 -6.08 5.15 12.04
C MET A 138 -6.60 4.52 13.33
N ASP A 139 -6.05 4.96 14.46
CA ASP A 139 -6.50 4.60 15.83
C ASP A 139 -6.83 5.88 16.61
N GLY A 140 -7.40 5.75 17.80
CA GLY A 140 -7.70 6.84 18.72
C GLY A 140 -9.13 7.41 18.58
N THR A 141 -9.29 8.72 18.84
CA THR A 141 -10.60 9.37 18.88
C THR A 141 -11.12 9.66 17.48
N MET A 142 -12.32 9.17 17.19
CA MET A 142 -13.04 9.48 15.96
C MET A 142 -14.12 10.52 16.22
N VAL A 143 -14.57 11.19 15.17
CA VAL A 143 -15.71 12.12 15.24
C VAL A 143 -16.74 11.83 14.17
N LYS A 144 -18.00 12.15 14.46
CA LYS A 144 -19.08 12.21 13.47
C LYS A 144 -19.43 13.67 13.22
N LEU A 145 -19.68 13.97 11.94
CA LEU A 145 -20.01 15.31 11.48
C LEU A 145 -21.44 15.35 10.96
N ASP A 146 -22.06 16.54 11.06
CA ASP A 146 -23.25 16.87 10.29
C ASP A 146 -22.89 17.44 8.90
N ASP A 147 -23.90 17.82 8.12
CA ASP A 147 -23.73 18.35 6.76
C ASP A 147 -23.01 19.72 6.73
N ASP A 148 -23.00 20.44 7.84
CA ASP A 148 -22.31 21.73 8.03
C ASP A 148 -20.89 21.57 8.61
N ASN A 149 -20.39 20.34 8.75
CA ASN A 149 -19.15 19.98 9.43
C ASN A 149 -19.10 20.33 10.93
N ASN A 150 -20.23 20.46 11.61
CA ASN A 150 -20.20 20.53 13.07
C ASN A 150 -19.90 19.15 13.65
N ILE A 151 -19.10 19.10 14.72
CA ILE A 151 -18.80 17.83 15.39
C ILE A 151 -19.97 17.49 16.32
N VAL A 152 -20.77 16.53 15.90
CA VAL A 152 -21.96 16.09 16.67
C VAL A 152 -21.64 14.98 17.67
N ASN A 153 -20.52 14.28 17.53
CA ASN A 153 -20.09 13.27 18.50
C ASN A 153 -18.59 13.00 18.40
N PHE A 154 -17.93 12.90 19.54
CA PHE A 154 -16.62 12.29 19.69
C PHE A 154 -16.82 10.83 20.09
N VAL A 155 -16.36 9.90 19.26
CA VAL A 155 -16.52 8.45 19.43
C VAL A 155 -15.26 7.88 20.08
N PRO A 156 -15.29 7.54 21.38
CA PRO A 156 -14.15 6.94 22.05
C PRO A 156 -13.93 5.51 21.53
N LYS A 157 -12.70 4.98 21.68
CA LYS A 157 -12.32 3.64 21.23
C LYS A 157 -13.29 2.53 21.67
N ALA A 158 -13.80 2.61 22.89
CA ALA A 158 -14.77 1.62 23.42
C ALA A 158 -16.14 1.65 22.72
N ALA A 159 -16.51 2.77 22.11
CA ALA A 159 -17.76 2.96 21.36
C ALA A 159 -17.57 2.88 19.83
N PHE A 160 -16.37 2.56 19.36
CA PHE A 160 -16.08 2.46 17.93
C PHE A 160 -16.83 1.28 17.31
N ASN A 161 -17.60 1.55 16.25
CA ASN A 161 -18.36 0.55 15.52
C ASN A 161 -17.76 0.34 14.12
N TYR A 162 -17.15 -0.81 13.89
CA TYR A 162 -16.52 -1.16 12.60
C TYR A 162 -17.52 -1.22 11.43
N LYS A 163 -18.83 -1.22 11.67
CA LYS A 163 -19.86 -1.17 10.61
C LYS A 163 -20.21 0.25 10.17
N GLU A 164 -19.71 1.26 10.87
CA GLU A 164 -20.01 2.68 10.65
C GLU A 164 -18.80 3.48 10.19
N THR A 165 -17.72 2.81 9.80
CA THR A 165 -16.43 3.44 9.43
C THR A 165 -16.56 4.51 8.36
N ASP A 166 -17.52 4.36 7.44
CA ASP A 166 -17.78 5.35 6.39
C ASP A 166 -18.31 6.68 6.92
N SER A 167 -18.84 6.71 8.15
CA SER A 167 -19.33 7.94 8.80
C SER A 167 -18.28 8.65 9.64
N TYR A 168 -17.11 8.03 9.86
CA TYR A 168 -16.10 8.52 10.79
C TYR A 168 -15.05 9.41 10.14
N TYR A 169 -14.58 10.36 10.94
CA TYR A 169 -13.37 11.13 10.72
C TYR A 169 -12.45 10.95 11.93
N LYS A 170 -11.15 10.85 11.70
CA LYS A 170 -10.12 10.85 12.76
C LYS A 170 -9.72 12.29 13.08
N THR A 171 -9.64 12.65 14.35
CA THR A 171 -9.01 13.90 14.76
C THR A 171 -7.51 13.86 14.43
N VAL A 172 -6.99 14.91 13.81
CA VAL A 172 -5.54 15.06 13.55
C VAL A 172 -4.80 15.47 14.82
N ASN A 173 -5.54 15.67 15.91
CA ASN A 173 -5.04 16.12 17.21
C ASN A 173 -4.37 17.51 17.16
N ILE A 174 -4.87 18.37 16.28
CA ILE A 174 -4.57 19.79 16.20
C ILE A 174 -5.91 20.56 16.24
N TYR A 175 -6.05 21.44 17.22
CA TYR A 175 -7.27 22.20 17.46
C TYR A 175 -6.98 23.69 17.55
N LYS A 176 -7.95 24.51 17.12
CA LYS A 176 -7.99 25.94 17.36
C LYS A 176 -9.09 26.22 18.37
N PHE A 177 -8.76 26.85 19.47
CA PHE A 177 -9.72 27.31 20.48
C PHE A 177 -9.60 28.81 20.64
N SER A 178 -10.73 29.51 20.59
CA SER A 178 -10.77 30.92 20.95
C SER A 178 -10.59 31.08 22.47
N ARG A 179 -10.07 32.23 22.87
CA ARG A 179 -9.98 32.61 24.28
C ARG A 179 -11.34 32.54 24.96
N GLU A 180 -12.39 33.08 24.32
CA GLU A 180 -13.75 33.04 24.84
C GLU A 180 -14.25 31.63 25.10
N PHE A 181 -14.11 30.71 24.15
CA PHE A 181 -14.49 29.32 24.30
C PHE A 181 -13.72 28.66 25.45
N SER A 182 -12.43 28.91 25.55
CA SER A 182 -11.59 28.38 26.62
C SER A 182 -12.06 28.87 27.99
N GLN A 183 -12.35 30.16 28.14
CA GLN A 183 -12.77 30.77 29.42
C GLN A 183 -14.21 30.38 29.83
N THR A 184 -15.13 30.37 28.86
CA THR A 184 -16.57 30.26 29.20
C THR A 184 -17.09 28.82 29.15
N LYS A 185 -16.41 27.95 28.40
CA LYS A 185 -16.87 26.56 28.20
C LYS A 185 -15.79 25.54 28.52
N TYR A 186 -14.71 25.50 27.77
CA TYR A 186 -13.80 24.36 27.82
C TYR A 186 -13.15 24.17 29.19
N VAL A 187 -12.55 25.21 29.78
CA VAL A 187 -11.86 25.11 31.07
C VAL A 187 -12.83 24.81 32.24
N PRO A 188 -14.00 25.44 32.35
CA PRO A 188 -15.00 25.07 33.35
C PRO A 188 -15.41 23.58 33.27
N PHE A 189 -15.65 23.05 32.08
CA PHE A 189 -15.95 21.62 31.88
C PHE A 189 -14.74 20.72 32.17
N LEU A 190 -13.53 21.12 31.80
CA LEU A 190 -12.30 20.41 32.11
C LEU A 190 -12.09 20.26 33.62
N GLU A 191 -12.27 21.33 34.37
CA GLU A 191 -12.17 21.31 35.84
C GLU A 191 -13.24 20.45 36.49
N ALA A 192 -14.47 20.55 36.01
CA ALA A 192 -15.57 19.70 36.53
C ALA A 192 -15.32 18.22 36.23
N TYR A 193 -14.87 17.91 35.00
CA TYR A 193 -14.61 16.56 34.55
C TYR A 193 -13.44 15.91 35.32
N THR A 194 -12.33 16.61 35.47
CA THR A 194 -11.17 16.08 36.20
C THR A 194 -11.48 15.84 37.68
N LYS A 195 -12.35 16.67 38.32
CA LYS A 195 -12.82 16.45 39.70
C LYS A 195 -13.79 15.29 39.81
N ALA A 196 -14.66 15.08 38.84
CA ALA A 196 -15.71 14.07 38.88
C ALA A 196 -15.27 12.69 38.45
N VAL A 197 -14.44 12.60 37.39
CA VAL A 197 -14.04 11.35 36.74
C VAL A 197 -12.58 10.99 37.02
N GLY A 198 -11.71 12.00 37.16
CA GLY A 198 -10.29 11.83 37.46
C GLY A 198 -9.35 12.31 36.35
N ASN A 199 -8.06 12.05 36.54
CA ASN A 199 -6.98 12.62 35.75
C ASN A 199 -6.42 11.63 34.69
N ASN A 200 -6.91 10.40 34.65
CA ASN A 200 -6.42 9.37 33.71
C ASN A 200 -7.38 9.19 32.51
N GLU A 201 -7.79 10.29 31.92
CA GLU A 201 -8.74 10.37 30.82
C GLU A 201 -8.16 11.18 29.65
N TYR A 202 -8.81 11.12 28.48
CA TYR A 202 -8.48 11.95 27.33
C TYR A 202 -9.23 13.28 27.38
N TYR A 203 -8.57 14.39 27.02
CA TYR A 203 -9.18 15.72 27.00
C TYR A 203 -10.33 15.84 25.99
N GLU A 204 -10.37 14.99 24.98
CA GLU A 204 -11.49 14.91 24.02
C GLU A 204 -12.80 14.45 24.67
N ASN A 205 -12.75 13.79 25.81
CA ASN A 205 -13.96 13.47 26.56
C ASN A 205 -14.69 14.74 27.05
N VAL A 206 -13.97 15.82 27.31
CA VAL A 206 -14.54 17.14 27.62
C VAL A 206 -15.22 17.71 26.39
N LEU A 207 -14.55 17.66 25.22
CA LEU A 207 -15.12 18.11 23.94
C LEU A 207 -16.38 17.32 23.58
N ARG A 208 -16.40 16.02 23.88
CA ARG A 208 -17.57 15.17 23.70
C ARG A 208 -18.78 15.66 24.50
N ILE A 209 -18.59 16.04 25.76
CA ILE A 209 -19.69 16.58 26.58
C ILE A 209 -20.18 17.90 25.98
N ILE A 210 -19.27 18.79 25.60
CA ILE A 210 -19.61 20.09 25.00
C ILE A 210 -20.38 19.87 23.70
N SER A 211 -19.97 18.94 22.83
CA SER A 211 -20.65 18.66 21.57
C SER A 211 -22.08 18.14 21.74
N PHE A 212 -22.37 17.41 22.83
CA PHE A 212 -23.73 16.97 23.14
C PHE A 212 -24.62 18.10 23.67
N LEU A 213 -24.02 19.12 24.30
CA LEU A 213 -24.76 20.29 24.77
C LEU A 213 -25.01 21.29 23.64
N ASN A 214 -24.02 21.52 22.79
CA ASN A 214 -24.12 22.37 21.62
C ASN A 214 -23.08 22.00 20.57
N SER A 215 -23.49 21.34 19.48
CA SER A 215 -22.62 20.91 18.39
C SER A 215 -22.00 22.06 17.58
N HIS A 216 -22.57 23.27 17.67
CA HIS A 216 -22.05 24.45 16.96
C HIS A 216 -20.84 25.10 17.65
N ASP A 217 -20.44 24.65 18.84
CA ASP A 217 -19.30 25.26 19.55
C ASP A 217 -17.95 24.86 18.97
N LEU A 218 -17.85 23.72 18.29
CA LEU A 218 -16.63 23.22 17.68
C LEU A 218 -16.92 22.65 16.29
N LYS A 219 -16.27 23.18 15.29
CA LYS A 219 -16.42 22.76 13.90
C LYS A 219 -15.23 21.92 13.45
N ALA A 220 -15.49 20.91 12.65
CA ALA A 220 -14.43 20.15 11.97
C ALA A 220 -13.93 20.91 10.74
N LEU A 221 -12.64 20.85 10.52
CA LEU A 221 -11.99 21.26 9.27
C LEU A 221 -11.36 20.03 8.60
N PRO A 222 -12.08 19.38 7.66
CA PRO A 222 -11.56 18.21 6.96
C PRO A 222 -10.36 18.57 6.10
N ILE A 223 -9.24 17.87 6.30
CA ILE A 223 -8.08 17.94 5.42
C ILE A 223 -8.30 17.08 4.18
N THR A 224 -7.82 17.53 3.03
CA THR A 224 -8.03 16.84 1.75
C THR A 224 -6.76 16.32 1.12
N ASN A 225 -5.71 17.13 1.06
CA ASN A 225 -4.48 16.84 0.34
C ASN A 225 -3.23 16.91 1.23
N GLU A 226 -3.35 17.49 2.40
CA GLU A 226 -2.25 17.66 3.35
C GLU A 226 -1.81 16.31 3.91
N LYS A 227 -0.51 16.08 3.91
CA LYS A 227 0.08 14.88 4.51
C LYS A 227 0.22 15.06 6.01
N TRP A 228 -0.15 14.05 6.73
CA TRP A 228 0.08 13.95 8.17
C TRP A 228 0.19 12.49 8.59
N TYR A 229 0.79 12.27 9.73
CA TYR A 229 0.84 10.94 10.35
C TYR A 229 1.03 11.07 11.86
N GLU A 230 0.39 10.20 12.64
CA GLU A 230 0.58 10.05 14.08
C GLU A 230 1.54 8.89 14.32
N ILE A 231 2.59 9.11 15.12
CA ILE A 231 3.66 8.13 15.32
C ILE A 231 3.51 7.51 16.70
N ASP A 232 2.91 6.36 16.77
CA ASP A 232 2.65 5.65 18.01
C ASP A 232 3.58 4.46 18.26
N ASP A 233 4.05 3.83 17.21
CA ASP A 233 4.93 2.67 17.27
C ASP A 233 6.02 2.70 16.18
N LYS A 234 6.81 1.60 16.11
CA LYS A 234 7.90 1.48 15.13
C LYS A 234 7.41 1.41 13.68
N GLN A 235 6.23 0.84 13.45
CA GLN A 235 5.66 0.77 12.10
C GLN A 235 5.18 2.15 11.64
N ASP A 236 4.61 2.94 12.54
CA ASP A 236 4.21 4.31 12.26
C ASP A 236 5.42 5.18 11.91
N LEU A 237 6.52 5.02 12.67
CA LEU A 237 7.78 5.72 12.39
C LEU A 237 8.31 5.37 10.99
N ASP A 238 8.31 4.10 10.61
CA ASP A 238 8.75 3.64 9.29
C ASP A 238 7.85 4.18 8.16
N ILE A 239 6.53 4.26 8.38
CA ILE A 239 5.59 4.89 7.43
C ILE A 239 5.86 6.40 7.32
N ALA A 240 5.98 7.09 8.45
CA ALA A 240 6.29 8.52 8.49
C ALA A 240 7.61 8.85 7.77
N GLU A 241 8.65 8.04 7.99
CA GLU A 241 9.92 8.18 7.28
C GLU A 241 9.80 7.97 5.76
N ALA A 242 8.87 7.13 5.31
CA ALA A 242 8.62 6.97 3.89
C ALA A 242 7.81 8.15 3.32
N LEU A 243 6.74 8.58 4.02
CA LEU A 243 5.86 9.67 3.59
C LEU A 243 6.59 11.02 3.46
N PHE A 244 7.53 11.29 4.39
CA PHE A 244 8.26 12.54 4.50
C PHE A 244 9.74 12.41 4.09
N ALA A 245 10.05 11.40 3.25
CA ALA A 245 11.40 11.21 2.73
C ALA A 245 11.80 12.30 1.73
N ASP A 246 13.11 12.60 1.69
CA ASP A 246 13.70 13.42 0.63
C ASP A 246 13.52 12.75 -0.74
N GLU A 247 13.47 13.54 -1.82
CA GLU A 247 13.24 13.03 -3.19
C GLU A 247 14.19 11.91 -3.60
N LYS A 248 15.46 12.00 -3.19
CA LYS A 248 16.50 10.99 -3.50
C LYS A 248 16.19 9.60 -2.93
N ASP A 249 15.50 9.54 -1.79
CA ASP A 249 15.21 8.31 -1.06
C ASP A 249 13.75 7.86 -1.17
N LEU A 250 12.86 8.76 -1.60
CA LEU A 250 11.42 8.55 -1.62
C LEU A 250 11.04 7.26 -2.37
N LEU A 251 11.40 7.14 -3.64
CA LEU A 251 11.04 5.96 -4.43
C LEU A 251 11.68 4.67 -3.90
N ARG A 252 12.91 4.73 -3.40
CA ARG A 252 13.58 3.58 -2.79
C ARG A 252 12.81 3.07 -1.56
N LYS A 253 12.35 3.98 -0.68
CA LYS A 253 11.56 3.63 0.51
C LYS A 253 10.19 3.04 0.12
N TYR A 254 9.52 3.58 -0.90
CA TYR A 254 8.24 3.04 -1.36
C TYR A 254 8.41 1.68 -2.05
N TYR A 255 9.32 1.55 -2.99
CA TYR A 255 9.50 0.30 -3.74
C TYR A 255 10.02 -0.85 -2.87
N GLY A 256 10.80 -0.55 -1.83
CA GLY A 256 11.31 -1.55 -0.88
C GLY A 256 10.23 -2.23 -0.03
N ARG A 257 8.99 -1.70 -0.03
CA ARG A 257 7.88 -2.28 0.75
C ARG A 257 7.20 -3.46 0.05
N PHE A 258 7.25 -3.54 -1.26
CA PHE A 258 6.57 -4.58 -2.05
C PHE A 258 5.06 -4.72 -1.80
N GLY A 259 4.40 -3.70 -1.22
CA GLY A 259 2.97 -3.69 -0.86
C GLY A 259 2.70 -3.04 0.50
N GLY A 260 1.51 -3.27 1.04
CA GLY A 260 1.10 -2.72 2.35
C GLY A 260 0.73 -1.23 2.30
N PHE A 261 0.40 -0.73 1.12
CA PHE A 261 0.11 0.70 0.91
C PHE A 261 -1.25 1.15 1.45
N TRP A 262 -2.07 0.25 1.98
CA TRP A 262 -3.30 0.62 2.69
C TRP A 262 -3.05 1.42 3.98
N ARG A 263 -1.80 1.53 4.44
CA ARG A 263 -1.38 2.41 5.54
C ARG A 263 -0.88 3.78 5.06
N PHE A 264 -0.85 4.02 3.74
CA PHE A 264 -0.44 5.29 3.16
C PHE A 264 -1.69 6.09 2.80
N PRO A 265 -1.93 7.27 3.41
CA PRO A 265 -3.17 8.01 3.24
C PRO A 265 -3.52 8.22 1.76
N LYS A 266 -4.70 7.76 1.34
CA LYS A 266 -5.29 7.99 0.00
C LYS A 266 -4.37 7.69 -1.20
N MET A 267 -3.32 6.85 -1.03
CA MET A 267 -2.40 6.55 -2.12
C MET A 267 -3.04 5.63 -3.16
N LEU A 268 -2.93 5.99 -4.44
CA LEU A 268 -3.29 5.11 -5.55
C LEU A 268 -2.06 4.35 -6.02
N ASP A 269 -2.12 3.02 -5.88
CA ASP A 269 -1.06 2.12 -6.30
C ASP A 269 -1.27 1.63 -7.74
N PHE A 270 -0.39 2.05 -8.65
CA PHE A 270 -0.27 1.57 -10.03
C PHE A 270 0.97 0.69 -10.25
N CYS A 271 1.61 0.22 -9.17
CA CYS A 271 2.74 -0.72 -9.23
C CYS A 271 2.30 -2.18 -9.16
N TYR A 272 1.31 -2.47 -8.28
CA TYR A 272 0.85 -3.83 -8.01
C TYR A 272 -0.43 -4.13 -8.78
N LEU A 273 -0.44 -5.27 -9.42
CA LEU A 273 -1.17 -5.59 -10.62
C LEU A 273 -2.30 -6.57 -10.29
N VAL A 274 -3.54 -6.09 -10.15
CA VAL A 274 -4.71 -6.94 -9.87
C VAL A 274 -5.92 -6.50 -10.70
N ASN A 275 -6.85 -7.44 -10.95
CA ASN A 275 -8.11 -7.16 -11.61
C ASN A 275 -9.00 -6.29 -10.69
N PRO A 276 -9.41 -5.08 -11.11
CA PRO A 276 -10.26 -4.22 -10.29
C PRO A 276 -11.75 -4.60 -10.33
N TYR A 277 -12.15 -5.51 -11.24
CA TYR A 277 -13.54 -5.89 -11.48
C TYR A 277 -13.93 -7.21 -10.81
N PHE A 278 -12.97 -7.90 -10.19
CA PHE A 278 -13.17 -9.11 -9.39
C PHE A 278 -12.26 -9.06 -8.16
N PRO A 279 -12.65 -9.56 -6.98
CA PRO A 279 -13.93 -10.26 -6.70
C PRO A 279 -15.14 -9.32 -6.69
N THR A 280 -16.30 -9.87 -7.04
CA THR A 280 -17.57 -9.14 -6.95
C THR A 280 -17.99 -8.96 -5.48
N PRO A 281 -18.87 -7.97 -5.15
CA PRO A 281 -19.37 -7.80 -3.78
C PRO A 281 -19.93 -9.10 -3.20
N ARG A 282 -20.63 -9.91 -4.00
CA ARG A 282 -21.21 -11.18 -3.56
C ARG A 282 -20.15 -12.22 -3.11
N VAL A 283 -18.98 -12.26 -3.77
CA VAL A 283 -17.84 -13.08 -3.33
C VAL A 283 -17.31 -12.59 -2.00
N VAL A 284 -17.17 -11.27 -1.87
CA VAL A 284 -16.69 -10.62 -0.63
C VAL A 284 -17.66 -10.90 0.52
N ASP A 285 -18.98 -10.78 0.29
CA ASP A 285 -20.01 -11.06 1.30
C ASP A 285 -19.95 -12.52 1.77
N GLU A 286 -19.77 -13.49 0.86
CA GLU A 286 -19.64 -14.91 1.22
C GLU A 286 -18.36 -15.17 2.04
N MET A 287 -17.25 -14.52 1.68
CA MET A 287 -15.99 -14.59 2.46
C MET A 287 -16.19 -13.98 3.87
N GLN A 288 -16.86 -12.84 3.97
CA GLN A 288 -17.14 -12.17 5.25
C GLN A 288 -18.06 -13.00 6.14
N ALA A 289 -19.08 -13.64 5.58
CA ALA A 289 -20.00 -14.50 6.33
C ALA A 289 -19.27 -15.68 7.01
N ASN A 290 -18.17 -16.14 6.41
CA ASN A 290 -17.35 -17.24 6.92
C ASN A 290 -16.09 -16.79 7.66
N PHE A 291 -15.84 -15.48 7.77
CA PHE A 291 -14.58 -14.91 8.26
C PHE A 291 -14.13 -15.51 9.60
N LYS A 292 -15.05 -15.64 10.58
CA LYS A 292 -14.73 -16.19 11.91
C LYS A 292 -14.18 -17.61 11.80
N THR A 293 -14.87 -18.50 11.06
CA THR A 293 -14.44 -19.89 10.86
C THR A 293 -13.07 -19.93 10.17
N LEU A 294 -12.91 -19.17 9.09
CA LEU A 294 -11.66 -19.12 8.33
C LEU A 294 -10.48 -18.57 9.13
N LEU A 295 -10.74 -17.74 10.14
CA LEU A 295 -9.71 -17.19 11.02
C LEU A 295 -9.32 -18.14 12.14
N THR A 296 -10.28 -18.94 12.67
CA THR A 296 -10.09 -19.71 13.91
C THR A 296 -9.84 -21.20 13.70
N GLU A 297 -10.09 -21.72 12.48
CA GLU A 297 -9.91 -23.15 12.18
C GLU A 297 -8.68 -23.37 11.28
N TYR A 298 -8.01 -24.52 11.48
CA TYR A 298 -6.92 -24.93 10.60
C TYR A 298 -7.43 -25.25 9.20
N PRO A 299 -6.67 -24.88 8.14
CA PRO A 299 -6.96 -25.33 6.79
C PRO A 299 -6.66 -26.83 6.65
N SER A 300 -7.18 -27.40 5.57
CA SER A 300 -6.88 -28.77 5.18
C SER A 300 -5.43 -28.95 4.75
N GLY A 301 -4.95 -30.19 4.79
CA GLY A 301 -3.62 -30.54 4.26
C GLY A 301 -3.58 -30.63 2.74
N MET A 302 -2.36 -30.83 2.19
CA MET A 302 -2.07 -30.83 0.75
C MET A 302 -2.98 -31.77 -0.07
N LYS A 303 -3.32 -32.95 0.45
CA LYS A 303 -4.20 -33.92 -0.28
C LYS A 303 -5.57 -33.29 -0.58
N VAL A 304 -6.20 -32.69 0.41
CA VAL A 304 -7.53 -32.06 0.24
C VAL A 304 -7.42 -30.81 -0.61
N ASN A 305 -6.42 -29.97 -0.37
CA ASN A 305 -6.21 -28.75 -1.16
C ASN A 305 -5.90 -29.06 -2.64
N THR A 306 -5.21 -30.15 -2.93
CA THR A 306 -5.00 -30.62 -4.32
C THR A 306 -6.31 -31.05 -4.98
N LEU A 307 -7.17 -31.80 -4.26
CA LEU A 307 -8.50 -32.20 -4.74
C LEU A 307 -9.36 -30.97 -5.07
N ILE A 308 -9.37 -29.98 -4.17
CA ILE A 308 -10.13 -28.75 -4.38
C ILE A 308 -9.56 -27.96 -5.57
N ALA A 309 -8.23 -27.83 -5.68
CA ALA A 309 -7.59 -27.17 -6.80
C ALA A 309 -7.86 -27.88 -8.14
N SER A 310 -7.80 -29.20 -8.16
CA SER A 310 -8.16 -30.02 -9.32
C SER A 310 -9.58 -29.70 -9.82
N LYS A 311 -10.53 -29.71 -8.91
CA LYS A 311 -11.93 -29.35 -9.23
C LYS A 311 -12.05 -27.88 -9.68
N CYS A 312 -11.35 -26.96 -9.03
CA CYS A 312 -11.44 -25.53 -9.29
C CYS A 312 -10.87 -25.16 -10.67
N PHE A 313 -9.76 -25.77 -11.06
CA PHE A 313 -9.01 -25.39 -12.27
C PHE A 313 -9.11 -26.42 -13.42
N GLY A 314 -9.84 -27.51 -13.22
CA GLY A 314 -10.09 -28.51 -14.27
C GLY A 314 -8.87 -29.33 -14.68
N VAL A 315 -7.91 -29.56 -13.75
CA VAL A 315 -6.68 -30.33 -13.98
C VAL A 315 -6.59 -31.48 -12.98
N SER A 316 -6.17 -32.65 -13.44
CA SER A 316 -6.02 -33.86 -12.61
C SER A 316 -5.22 -33.61 -11.33
N GLU A 317 -5.62 -34.25 -10.22
CA GLU A 317 -4.92 -34.18 -8.92
C GLU A 317 -3.45 -34.62 -9.01
N ASP A 318 -3.13 -35.52 -9.93
CA ASP A 318 -1.76 -35.98 -10.16
C ASP A 318 -0.88 -34.95 -10.85
N TYR A 319 -1.50 -33.94 -11.50
CA TYR A 319 -0.80 -32.97 -12.32
C TYR A 319 -0.76 -31.58 -11.70
N ILE A 320 -1.51 -31.30 -10.63
CA ILE A 320 -1.63 -29.96 -10.04
C ILE A 320 -1.07 -29.90 -8.61
N ILE A 321 -0.49 -28.76 -8.27
CA ILE A 321 -0.12 -28.41 -6.90
C ILE A 321 -0.51 -26.95 -6.62
N PRO A 322 -1.33 -26.68 -5.59
CA PRO A 322 -1.57 -25.33 -5.08
C PRO A 322 -0.47 -24.93 -4.07
N GLY A 323 -0.13 -23.64 -4.05
CA GLY A 323 0.89 -23.09 -3.16
C GLY A 323 0.52 -21.73 -2.56
N ASN A 324 1.25 -21.33 -1.54
CA ASN A 324 1.11 -20.02 -0.87
C ASN A 324 1.62 -18.89 -1.78
N GLY A 325 0.82 -18.57 -2.78
CA GLY A 325 1.20 -17.75 -3.92
C GLY A 325 2.18 -18.46 -4.87
N ALA A 326 2.28 -17.95 -6.10
CA ALA A 326 3.25 -18.47 -7.06
C ALA A 326 4.70 -18.41 -6.54
N ALA A 327 5.02 -17.45 -5.66
CA ALA A 327 6.38 -17.29 -5.12
C ALA A 327 6.88 -18.52 -4.33
N GLU A 328 6.02 -19.22 -3.58
CA GLU A 328 6.39 -20.47 -2.92
C GLU A 328 6.72 -21.54 -3.96
N LEU A 329 5.84 -21.71 -4.96
CA LEU A 329 6.03 -22.71 -6.01
C LEU A 329 7.26 -22.41 -6.86
N ILE A 330 7.51 -21.15 -7.19
CA ILE A 330 8.74 -20.72 -7.88
C ILE A 330 9.97 -21.08 -7.05
N LYS A 331 9.97 -20.80 -5.76
CA LYS A 331 11.09 -21.14 -4.87
C LYS A 331 11.39 -22.62 -4.89
N VAL A 332 10.38 -23.46 -4.72
CA VAL A 332 10.52 -24.92 -4.70
C VAL A 332 10.94 -25.47 -6.07
N LEU A 333 10.32 -24.94 -7.15
CA LEU A 333 10.65 -25.37 -8.52
C LEU A 333 12.10 -25.02 -8.87
N MET A 334 12.51 -23.77 -8.65
CA MET A 334 13.83 -23.28 -9.06
C MET A 334 14.99 -23.85 -8.25
N SER A 335 14.74 -24.34 -7.03
CA SER A 335 15.80 -24.94 -6.19
C SER A 335 16.42 -26.23 -6.77
N ASP A 336 15.74 -26.87 -7.72
CA ASP A 336 16.18 -28.14 -8.31
C ASP A 336 16.55 -28.04 -9.80
N ILE A 337 16.44 -26.85 -10.37
CA ILE A 337 16.79 -26.62 -11.77
C ILE A 337 18.30 -26.72 -11.94
N LYS A 338 18.69 -27.60 -12.85
CA LYS A 338 20.09 -27.83 -13.23
C LYS A 338 20.32 -27.46 -14.68
N GLY A 339 21.60 -27.25 -15.03
CA GLY A 339 21.99 -26.93 -16.40
C GLY A 339 21.70 -25.48 -16.78
N LYS A 340 21.60 -25.22 -18.08
CA LYS A 340 21.38 -23.87 -18.63
C LYS A 340 19.90 -23.55 -18.72
N VAL A 341 19.55 -22.33 -18.32
CA VAL A 341 18.16 -21.83 -18.34
C VAL A 341 18.06 -20.65 -19.31
N GLY A 342 17.26 -20.81 -20.35
CA GLY A 342 16.90 -19.76 -21.28
C GLY A 342 15.88 -18.80 -20.64
N VAL A 343 16.17 -17.51 -20.67
CA VAL A 343 15.29 -16.45 -20.18
C VAL A 343 15.22 -15.30 -21.18
N ILE A 344 14.10 -14.63 -21.21
CA ILE A 344 13.91 -13.41 -21.99
C ILE A 344 14.16 -12.20 -21.08
N ARG A 345 14.75 -11.10 -21.58
CA ARG A 345 14.84 -9.84 -20.84
C ARG A 345 14.40 -8.66 -21.72
N PRO A 346 13.71 -7.66 -21.12
CA PRO A 346 13.32 -7.56 -19.70
C PRO A 346 12.25 -8.59 -19.29
N THR A 347 12.29 -9.09 -18.04
CA THR A 347 11.35 -10.10 -17.54
C THR A 347 11.00 -9.91 -16.06
N PHE A 348 10.19 -10.80 -15.50
CA PHE A 348 9.94 -10.90 -14.06
C PHE A 348 11.12 -11.59 -13.38
N GLU A 349 11.90 -10.84 -12.61
CA GLU A 349 13.19 -11.28 -12.06
C GLU A 349 13.11 -12.33 -10.95
N GLU A 350 11.91 -12.70 -10.46
CA GLU A 350 11.78 -13.69 -9.38
C GLU A 350 12.35 -15.06 -9.75
N TYR A 351 12.26 -15.45 -11.01
CA TYR A 351 12.86 -16.69 -11.51
C TYR A 351 14.38 -16.56 -11.70
N PRO A 352 14.89 -15.62 -12.51
CA PRO A 352 16.33 -15.49 -12.75
C PRO A 352 17.14 -15.24 -11.48
N ASN A 353 16.59 -14.46 -10.53
CA ASN A 353 17.27 -14.13 -9.28
C ASN A 353 17.49 -15.35 -8.35
N ARG A 354 16.85 -16.48 -8.65
CA ARG A 354 17.05 -17.73 -7.89
C ARG A 354 18.14 -18.63 -8.46
N LEU A 355 18.74 -18.24 -9.57
CA LEU A 355 19.76 -18.99 -10.26
C LEU A 355 21.07 -18.21 -10.32
N PRO A 356 22.23 -18.92 -10.32
CA PRO A 356 23.51 -18.31 -10.64
C PRO A 356 23.50 -17.71 -12.04
N GLN A 357 24.15 -16.56 -12.23
CA GLN A 357 24.16 -15.87 -13.54
C GLN A 357 24.77 -16.71 -14.66
N GLU A 358 25.75 -17.56 -14.33
CA GLU A 358 26.39 -18.49 -15.28
C GLU A 358 25.46 -19.59 -15.82
N GLN A 359 24.32 -19.83 -15.17
CA GLN A 359 23.30 -20.73 -15.68
C GLN A 359 22.35 -20.08 -16.67
N LEU A 360 22.30 -18.76 -16.72
CA LEU A 360 21.35 -18.03 -17.55
C LEU A 360 21.87 -17.84 -18.98
N VAL A 361 21.04 -18.19 -19.95
CA VAL A 361 21.20 -17.85 -21.37
C VAL A 361 20.10 -16.86 -21.71
N THR A 362 20.48 -15.61 -21.99
CA THR A 362 19.52 -14.50 -22.09
C THR A 362 19.24 -14.13 -23.52
N PHE A 363 17.98 -14.16 -23.93
CA PHE A 363 17.48 -13.56 -25.15
C PHE A 363 17.00 -12.12 -24.86
N VAL A 364 17.44 -11.15 -25.64
CA VAL A 364 16.97 -9.75 -25.58
C VAL A 364 16.42 -9.38 -26.95
N PRO A 365 15.13 -9.07 -27.08
CA PRO A 365 14.55 -8.64 -28.35
C PRO A 365 15.22 -7.39 -28.88
N GLN A 366 15.66 -7.42 -30.13
CA GLN A 366 16.41 -6.35 -30.80
C GLN A 366 15.48 -5.33 -31.49
N ASN A 367 14.41 -4.93 -30.80
CA ASN A 367 13.49 -3.92 -31.30
C ASN A 367 12.98 -3.04 -30.15
N ASP A 368 12.57 -1.83 -30.47
CA ASP A 368 12.16 -0.80 -29.50
C ASP A 368 10.89 -1.13 -28.71
N SER A 369 10.14 -2.16 -29.10
CA SER A 369 8.88 -2.55 -28.46
C SER A 369 8.97 -3.86 -27.66
N PHE A 370 10.16 -4.45 -27.57
CA PHE A 370 10.42 -5.74 -26.89
C PHE A 370 9.51 -6.87 -27.41
N ARG A 371 9.18 -6.82 -28.71
CA ARG A 371 8.36 -7.86 -29.36
C ARG A 371 9.22 -9.03 -29.79
N TYR A 372 8.70 -10.21 -29.53
CA TYR A 372 9.27 -11.47 -30.00
C TYR A 372 8.17 -12.51 -30.21
N THR A 373 8.46 -13.48 -31.05
CA THR A 373 7.59 -14.60 -31.41
C THR A 373 8.16 -15.92 -30.90
N ALA A 374 7.39 -17.00 -30.98
CA ALA A 374 7.90 -18.34 -30.73
C ALA A 374 9.05 -18.71 -31.68
N GLN A 375 9.00 -18.25 -32.95
CA GLN A 375 10.05 -18.51 -33.92
C GLN A 375 11.38 -17.85 -33.52
N ASP A 376 11.35 -16.58 -33.07
CA ASP A 376 12.56 -15.90 -32.60
C ASP A 376 13.25 -16.65 -31.48
N LEU A 377 12.44 -17.23 -30.56
CA LEU A 377 12.96 -18.03 -29.44
C LEU A 377 13.53 -19.37 -29.93
N MET A 378 12.86 -20.06 -30.86
CA MET A 378 13.36 -21.30 -31.44
C MET A 378 14.68 -21.09 -32.18
N ASP A 379 14.81 -20.00 -32.93
CA ASP A 379 16.02 -19.66 -33.68
C ASP A 379 17.18 -19.34 -32.72
N PHE A 380 16.93 -18.49 -31.74
CA PHE A 380 17.95 -18.11 -30.76
C PHE A 380 18.42 -19.28 -29.90
N PHE A 381 17.50 -20.02 -29.26
CA PHE A 381 17.84 -21.12 -28.37
C PHE A 381 18.24 -22.39 -29.16
N GLY A 382 17.94 -22.46 -30.45
CA GLY A 382 18.51 -23.43 -31.37
C GLY A 382 20.01 -23.25 -31.57
N ALA A 383 20.46 -22.00 -31.63
CA ALA A 383 21.89 -21.63 -31.71
C ALA A 383 22.57 -21.56 -30.31
N HIS A 384 21.83 -21.36 -29.26
CA HIS A 384 22.30 -21.27 -27.85
C HIS A 384 21.57 -22.28 -26.98
N PRO A 385 21.96 -23.57 -26.98
CA PRO A 385 21.23 -24.64 -26.34
C PRO A 385 21.04 -24.43 -24.81
N VAL A 386 19.86 -24.80 -24.33
CA VAL A 386 19.47 -24.74 -22.91
C VAL A 386 18.79 -26.04 -22.51
N ASP A 387 18.83 -26.35 -21.22
CA ASP A 387 18.15 -27.52 -20.65
C ASP A 387 16.69 -27.15 -20.25
N THR A 388 16.46 -25.90 -19.90
CA THR A 388 15.15 -25.36 -19.52
C THR A 388 14.93 -24.03 -20.26
N LEU A 389 13.72 -23.81 -20.79
CA LEU A 389 13.30 -22.53 -21.34
C LEU A 389 12.15 -21.95 -20.51
N LEU A 390 12.36 -20.79 -19.92
CA LEU A 390 11.37 -20.07 -19.10
C LEU A 390 10.76 -18.92 -19.90
N ILE A 391 9.43 -18.90 -19.97
CA ILE A 391 8.64 -17.87 -20.65
C ILE A 391 7.57 -17.36 -19.70
N ILE A 392 7.39 -16.05 -19.66
CA ILE A 392 6.27 -15.41 -19.00
C ILE A 392 5.34 -14.88 -20.09
N ASN A 393 4.09 -15.33 -20.09
CA ASN A 393 3.16 -15.04 -21.19
C ASN A 393 1.75 -14.69 -20.67
N PRO A 394 1.31 -13.45 -20.83
CA PRO A 394 2.01 -12.21 -21.29
C PRO A 394 3.22 -11.84 -20.46
N ASP A 395 4.27 -11.29 -21.09
CA ASP A 395 5.55 -11.00 -20.48
C ASP A 395 5.53 -9.74 -19.61
N ASN A 396 6.31 -9.74 -18.53
CA ASN A 396 6.41 -8.66 -17.55
C ASN A 396 7.84 -8.09 -17.49
N PRO A 397 8.10 -6.85 -17.93
CA PRO A 397 7.14 -5.73 -18.02
C PRO A 397 6.66 -5.41 -19.46
N SER A 398 7.12 -6.09 -20.50
CA SER A 398 6.90 -5.70 -21.88
C SER A 398 5.44 -5.80 -22.34
N GLY A 399 4.67 -6.71 -21.72
CA GLY A 399 3.31 -7.04 -22.15
C GLY A 399 3.26 -7.85 -23.46
N ASN A 400 4.42 -8.32 -23.97
CA ASN A 400 4.46 -9.18 -25.13
C ASN A 400 3.66 -10.45 -24.91
N PHE A 401 3.00 -10.93 -25.95
CA PHE A 401 2.15 -12.12 -25.88
C PHE A 401 2.39 -13.03 -27.07
N ILE A 402 2.64 -14.28 -26.81
CA ILE A 402 2.73 -15.36 -27.81
C ILE A 402 1.38 -16.08 -27.81
N PRO A 403 0.67 -16.12 -28.96
CA PRO A 403 -0.59 -16.85 -29.07
C PRO A 403 -0.44 -18.33 -28.74
N LYS A 404 -1.50 -18.95 -28.18
CA LYS A 404 -1.48 -20.36 -27.77
C LYS A 404 -1.04 -21.30 -28.90
N ALA A 405 -1.48 -21.08 -30.13
CA ALA A 405 -1.09 -21.90 -31.28
C ALA A 405 0.43 -21.88 -31.51
N ASP A 406 1.08 -20.74 -31.29
CA ASP A 406 2.54 -20.60 -31.44
C ASP A 406 3.30 -21.12 -30.20
N LEU A 407 2.71 -21.04 -29.01
CA LEU A 407 3.24 -21.72 -27.82
C LEU A 407 3.23 -23.23 -27.98
N LEU A 408 2.24 -23.81 -28.66
CA LEU A 408 2.20 -25.24 -28.96
C LEU A 408 3.28 -25.66 -29.93
N LYS A 409 3.59 -24.85 -30.98
CA LYS A 409 4.74 -25.07 -31.86
C LYS A 409 6.07 -25.04 -31.08
N LEU A 410 6.18 -24.11 -30.14
CA LEU A 410 7.35 -24.02 -29.28
C LEU A 410 7.45 -25.23 -28.34
N ALA A 411 6.30 -25.76 -27.85
CA ALA A 411 6.26 -26.97 -27.02
C ALA A 411 6.67 -28.21 -27.83
N ASP A 412 6.23 -28.36 -29.10
CA ASP A 412 6.69 -29.41 -30.03
C ASP A 412 8.20 -29.34 -30.25
N TRP A 413 8.71 -28.14 -30.53
CA TRP A 413 10.15 -27.92 -30.73
C TRP A 413 10.95 -28.24 -29.45
N SER A 414 10.49 -27.78 -28.28
CA SER A 414 11.13 -28.04 -26.99
C SER A 414 11.16 -29.55 -26.68
N LYS A 415 10.04 -30.25 -26.93
CA LYS A 415 9.94 -31.70 -26.78
C LYS A 415 10.94 -32.44 -27.69
N ALA A 416 11.05 -32.03 -28.94
CA ALA A 416 11.98 -32.63 -29.90
C ALA A 416 13.46 -32.40 -29.52
N LYS A 417 13.76 -31.28 -28.84
CA LYS A 417 15.11 -30.94 -28.35
C LYS A 417 15.42 -31.43 -26.94
N GLY A 418 14.45 -32.06 -26.23
CA GLY A 418 14.62 -32.48 -24.85
C GLY A 418 14.66 -31.31 -23.83
N ILE A 419 14.15 -30.14 -24.20
CA ILE A 419 14.13 -28.94 -23.36
C ILE A 419 12.89 -28.98 -22.46
N GLN A 420 13.07 -28.73 -21.17
CA GLN A 420 11.96 -28.49 -20.25
C GLN A 420 11.38 -27.11 -20.51
N LEU A 421 10.11 -27.03 -20.89
CA LEU A 421 9.42 -25.77 -21.14
C LEU A 421 8.64 -25.33 -19.90
N MET A 422 8.96 -24.15 -19.37
CA MET A 422 8.24 -23.51 -18.27
C MET A 422 7.50 -22.28 -18.77
N ILE A 423 6.19 -22.20 -18.55
CA ILE A 423 5.36 -21.08 -18.93
C ILE A 423 4.64 -20.54 -17.71
N ASP A 424 4.91 -19.27 -17.37
CA ASP A 424 4.14 -18.54 -16.37
C ASP A 424 3.02 -17.77 -17.06
N GLU A 425 1.79 -18.23 -16.89
CA GLU A 425 0.60 -17.63 -17.46
C GLU A 425 -0.19 -16.76 -16.46
N SER A 426 0.48 -16.18 -15.46
CA SER A 426 -0.15 -15.38 -14.41
C SER A 426 -0.95 -14.17 -14.92
N PHE A 427 -0.76 -13.78 -16.17
CA PHE A 427 -1.45 -12.65 -16.80
C PHE A 427 -2.31 -13.05 -18.00
N VAL A 428 -2.42 -14.34 -18.31
CA VAL A 428 -3.11 -14.82 -19.54
C VAL A 428 -4.59 -14.44 -19.58
N ASP A 429 -5.26 -14.41 -18.42
CA ASP A 429 -6.68 -14.05 -18.32
C ASP A 429 -6.97 -12.57 -18.62
N PHE A 430 -5.94 -11.78 -18.81
CA PHE A 430 -6.06 -10.38 -19.26
C PHE A 430 -5.92 -10.23 -20.79
N SER A 431 -5.56 -11.29 -21.52
CA SER A 431 -5.43 -11.27 -22.98
C SER A 431 -6.80 -11.22 -23.67
N GLU A 432 -6.81 -10.84 -24.95
CA GLU A 432 -8.06 -10.68 -25.71
C GLU A 432 -8.90 -11.97 -25.78
N ASP A 433 -8.29 -13.12 -26.03
CA ASP A 433 -8.97 -14.42 -26.05
C ASP A 433 -8.73 -15.18 -24.73
N TYR A 434 -9.00 -14.53 -23.60
CA TYR A 434 -8.69 -15.03 -22.26
C TYR A 434 -9.33 -16.39 -21.95
N GLU A 435 -10.47 -16.71 -22.55
CA GLU A 435 -11.19 -17.98 -22.30
C GLU A 435 -10.48 -19.19 -22.91
N HIS A 436 -9.68 -19.00 -23.95
CA HIS A 436 -9.07 -20.09 -24.72
C HIS A 436 -7.54 -20.15 -24.62
N ASN A 437 -6.89 -19.12 -24.06
CA ASN A 437 -5.43 -19.00 -24.07
C ASN A 437 -4.72 -19.79 -22.97
N SER A 438 -5.41 -20.25 -21.91
CA SER A 438 -4.77 -21.00 -20.83
C SER A 438 -4.27 -22.37 -21.30
N LEU A 439 -3.14 -22.79 -20.71
CA LEU A 439 -2.51 -24.10 -20.94
C LEU A 439 -2.87 -25.13 -19.86
N PHE A 440 -3.73 -24.79 -18.89
CA PHE A 440 -4.20 -25.70 -17.84
C PHE A 440 -5.26 -26.65 -18.39
N HIS A 441 -4.83 -27.68 -19.12
CA HIS A 441 -5.67 -28.74 -19.67
C HIS A 441 -4.94 -30.09 -19.63
N ASP A 442 -5.57 -31.13 -19.11
CA ASP A 442 -4.96 -32.46 -18.96
C ASP A 442 -4.41 -33.00 -20.27
N GLU A 443 -5.20 -33.00 -21.35
CA GLU A 443 -4.78 -33.50 -22.67
C GLU A 443 -3.51 -32.81 -23.17
N LEU A 444 -3.39 -31.51 -22.91
CA LEU A 444 -2.23 -30.73 -23.32
C LEU A 444 -1.01 -31.08 -22.47
N LEU A 445 -1.18 -31.18 -21.16
CA LEU A 445 -0.10 -31.59 -20.25
C LEU A 445 0.40 -33.01 -20.52
N GLU A 446 -0.52 -33.92 -20.83
CA GLU A 446 -0.17 -35.31 -21.21
C GLU A 446 0.56 -35.39 -22.56
N THR A 447 0.21 -34.54 -23.51
CA THR A 447 0.92 -34.38 -24.79
C THR A 447 2.35 -33.90 -24.61
N TYR A 448 2.56 -32.99 -23.64
CA TYR A 448 3.86 -32.39 -23.32
C TYR A 448 4.27 -32.60 -21.85
N PRO A 449 4.70 -33.81 -21.46
CA PRO A 449 5.04 -34.14 -20.06
C PRO A 449 6.16 -33.26 -19.47
N SER A 450 7.02 -32.68 -20.30
CA SER A 450 8.08 -31.74 -19.87
C SER A 450 7.58 -30.30 -19.71
N LEU A 451 6.32 -30.02 -20.06
CA LEU A 451 5.71 -28.70 -19.88
C LEU A 451 5.35 -28.49 -18.40
N ILE A 452 5.74 -27.31 -17.89
CA ILE A 452 5.35 -26.83 -16.57
C ILE A 452 4.60 -25.52 -16.78
N VAL A 453 3.39 -25.42 -16.26
CA VAL A 453 2.57 -24.20 -16.33
C VAL A 453 2.38 -23.65 -14.92
N MET A 454 2.73 -22.38 -14.72
CA MET A 454 2.57 -21.65 -13.47
C MET A 454 1.49 -20.59 -13.61
N LYS A 455 0.67 -20.39 -12.57
CA LYS A 455 -0.32 -19.31 -12.55
C LYS A 455 -0.49 -18.73 -11.16
N SER A 456 -0.30 -17.42 -11.03
CA SER A 456 -0.66 -16.67 -9.82
C SER A 456 -2.14 -16.34 -9.84
N ILE A 457 -2.89 -16.82 -8.89
CA ILE A 457 -4.32 -16.50 -8.76
C ILE A 457 -4.53 -15.07 -8.25
N SER A 458 -3.55 -14.51 -7.55
CA SER A 458 -3.62 -13.16 -6.98
C SER A 458 -3.93 -12.06 -8.00
N LYS A 459 -3.56 -12.25 -9.27
CA LYS A 459 -3.57 -11.19 -10.30
C LYS A 459 -4.96 -11.03 -10.93
N SER A 460 -5.34 -11.97 -11.77
CA SER A 460 -6.57 -11.93 -12.55
C SER A 460 -7.81 -12.09 -11.67
N PHE A 461 -7.71 -12.83 -10.57
CA PHE A 461 -8.80 -12.99 -9.61
C PHE A 461 -8.89 -11.85 -8.58
N GLY A 462 -8.02 -10.85 -8.64
CA GLY A 462 -8.09 -9.66 -7.78
C GLY A 462 -7.97 -9.93 -6.27
N VAL A 463 -7.38 -11.05 -5.88
CA VAL A 463 -7.31 -11.53 -4.48
C VAL A 463 -5.87 -11.73 -3.99
N PRO A 464 -5.00 -10.71 -4.06
CA PRO A 464 -3.60 -10.87 -3.70
C PRO A 464 -3.39 -11.23 -2.23
N GLY A 465 -4.32 -10.86 -1.35
CA GLY A 465 -4.24 -11.08 0.10
C GLY A 465 -4.41 -12.55 0.50
N ILE A 466 -5.14 -13.36 -0.28
CA ILE A 466 -5.32 -14.80 0.03
C ILE A 466 -4.08 -15.65 -0.26
N ARG A 467 -3.11 -15.13 -1.03
CA ARG A 467 -1.85 -15.81 -1.32
C ARG A 467 -2.05 -17.18 -1.96
N LEU A 468 -2.65 -17.24 -3.16
CA LEU A 468 -2.86 -18.47 -3.91
C LEU A 468 -2.11 -18.46 -5.25
N GLY A 469 -1.39 -19.52 -5.52
CA GLY A 469 -0.78 -19.84 -6.82
C GLY A 469 -0.98 -21.31 -7.14
N ILE A 470 -0.94 -21.66 -8.40
CA ILE A 470 -1.03 -23.05 -8.87
C ILE A 470 0.07 -23.34 -9.88
N LEU A 471 0.53 -24.59 -9.88
CA LEU A 471 1.45 -25.14 -10.89
C LEU A 471 0.88 -26.46 -11.40
N ALA A 472 0.96 -26.68 -12.70
CA ALA A 472 0.55 -27.93 -13.32
C ALA A 472 1.62 -28.50 -14.26
N SER A 473 1.75 -29.82 -14.26
CA SER A 473 2.58 -30.60 -15.16
C SER A 473 2.16 -32.06 -15.14
N ALA A 474 2.20 -32.74 -16.27
CA ALA A 474 2.00 -34.20 -16.29
C ALA A 474 3.23 -34.99 -15.81
N HIS A 475 4.33 -34.29 -15.46
CA HIS A 475 5.50 -34.93 -14.83
C HIS A 475 5.21 -35.29 -13.37
N LYS A 476 4.53 -36.44 -13.15
CA LYS A 476 4.03 -36.87 -11.81
C LYS A 476 5.10 -36.87 -10.73
N GLN A 477 6.34 -37.25 -11.05
CA GLN A 477 7.43 -37.26 -10.07
C GLN A 477 7.81 -35.88 -9.60
N LEU A 478 7.81 -34.86 -10.51
CA LEU A 478 8.01 -33.46 -10.18
C LEU A 478 6.91 -32.99 -9.22
N ILE A 479 5.65 -33.21 -9.57
CA ILE A 479 4.50 -32.82 -8.76
C ILE A 479 4.53 -33.47 -7.37
N ALA A 480 4.82 -34.79 -7.31
CA ALA A 480 4.91 -35.51 -6.04
C ALA A 480 6.06 -35.00 -5.16
N ARG A 481 7.22 -34.68 -5.75
CA ARG A 481 8.34 -34.06 -5.06
C ARG A 481 7.97 -32.66 -4.52
N MET A 482 7.44 -31.80 -5.36
CA MET A 482 7.04 -30.45 -4.94
C MET A 482 6.02 -30.47 -3.79
N LYS A 483 5.06 -31.41 -3.81
CA LYS A 483 4.11 -31.62 -2.72
C LYS A 483 4.77 -32.02 -1.37
N LYS A 484 5.97 -32.62 -1.39
CA LYS A 484 6.75 -32.91 -0.19
C LYS A 484 7.60 -31.74 0.31
N GLU A 485 8.04 -30.89 -0.61
CA GLU A 485 8.94 -29.75 -0.30
C GLU A 485 8.20 -28.52 0.25
N VAL A 486 6.91 -28.37 -0.04
CA VAL A 486 6.10 -27.30 0.54
C VAL A 486 5.77 -27.59 2.00
N SER A 487 5.59 -26.56 2.80
CA SER A 487 5.28 -26.70 4.23
C SER A 487 3.93 -27.35 4.46
N ILE A 488 3.77 -28.05 5.60
CA ILE A 488 2.45 -28.47 6.06
C ILE A 488 1.58 -27.23 6.27
N TRP A 489 0.31 -27.30 5.86
CA TRP A 489 -0.62 -26.16 5.87
C TRP A 489 -0.08 -24.92 5.14
N ASN A 490 0.58 -25.15 4.00
CA ASN A 490 1.12 -24.08 3.17
C ASN A 490 0.05 -23.11 2.66
N LEU A 491 -1.19 -23.58 2.49
CA LEU A 491 -2.33 -22.72 2.18
C LEU A 491 -3.05 -22.29 3.46
N ASN A 492 -3.50 -21.05 3.49
CA ASN A 492 -4.36 -20.55 4.55
C ASN A 492 -5.84 -20.88 4.26
N SER A 493 -6.68 -20.82 5.28
CA SER A 493 -8.11 -21.14 5.19
C SER A 493 -8.87 -20.27 4.18
N PHE A 494 -8.46 -19.02 3.99
CA PHE A 494 -9.09 -18.12 3.02
C PHE A 494 -8.81 -18.55 1.58
N ALA A 495 -7.61 -19.02 1.28
CA ALA A 495 -7.25 -19.56 -0.03
C ALA A 495 -8.00 -20.85 -0.34
N GLU A 496 -8.07 -21.77 0.63
CA GLU A 496 -8.83 -23.01 0.52
C GLU A 496 -10.31 -22.71 0.27
N PHE A 497 -10.93 -21.87 1.09
CA PHE A 497 -12.33 -21.51 0.97
C PHE A 497 -12.63 -20.80 -0.36
N PHE A 498 -11.75 -19.89 -0.81
CA PHE A 498 -11.89 -19.25 -2.11
C PHE A 498 -11.96 -20.29 -3.24
N MET A 499 -11.09 -21.30 -3.26
CA MET A 499 -11.17 -22.37 -4.26
C MET A 499 -12.47 -23.18 -4.15
N GLN A 500 -12.97 -23.40 -2.93
CA GLN A 500 -14.23 -24.12 -2.71
C GLN A 500 -15.44 -23.41 -3.31
N ILE A 501 -15.47 -22.09 -3.22
CA ILE A 501 -16.62 -21.28 -3.68
C ILE A 501 -16.49 -20.77 -5.11
N TYR A 502 -15.30 -20.72 -5.68
CA TYR A 502 -15.02 -20.06 -6.97
C TYR A 502 -15.95 -20.51 -8.11
N ASN A 503 -16.23 -21.82 -8.23
CA ASN A 503 -17.07 -22.33 -9.30
C ASN A 503 -18.48 -21.73 -9.34
N LYS A 504 -18.98 -21.21 -8.21
CA LYS A 504 -20.25 -20.47 -8.16
C LYS A 504 -20.16 -19.12 -8.87
N TYR A 505 -18.94 -18.56 -9.00
CA TYR A 505 -18.65 -17.21 -9.48
C TYR A 505 -17.84 -17.18 -10.77
N GLU A 506 -17.64 -18.32 -11.42
CA GLU A 506 -16.85 -18.43 -12.65
C GLU A 506 -17.41 -17.51 -13.76
N LYS A 507 -18.73 -17.43 -13.88
CA LYS A 507 -19.38 -16.52 -14.86
C LYS A 507 -19.12 -15.04 -14.54
N ASP A 508 -19.14 -14.70 -13.26
CA ASP A 508 -18.83 -13.33 -12.81
C ASP A 508 -17.38 -12.99 -13.10
N TYR A 509 -16.48 -13.96 -12.87
CA TYR A 509 -15.06 -13.82 -13.18
C TYR A 509 -14.81 -13.60 -14.68
N LYS A 510 -15.41 -14.42 -15.55
CA LYS A 510 -15.31 -14.24 -17.01
C LYS A 510 -15.83 -12.88 -17.44
N THR A 511 -16.94 -12.44 -16.87
CA THR A 511 -17.48 -11.10 -17.11
C THR A 511 -16.50 -10.00 -16.69
N ALA A 512 -15.83 -10.16 -15.56
CA ALA A 512 -14.83 -9.22 -15.07
C ALA A 512 -13.59 -9.18 -15.99
N CYS A 513 -13.13 -10.32 -16.51
CA CYS A 513 -12.05 -10.38 -17.51
C CYS A 513 -12.44 -9.63 -18.79
N GLY A 514 -13.66 -9.83 -19.30
CA GLY A 514 -14.16 -9.08 -20.46
C GLY A 514 -14.21 -7.56 -20.24
N LYS A 515 -14.68 -7.12 -19.06
CA LYS A 515 -14.63 -5.69 -18.68
C LYS A 515 -13.20 -5.17 -18.62
N PHE A 516 -12.30 -5.98 -18.11
CA PHE A 516 -10.90 -5.60 -18.03
C PHE A 516 -10.26 -5.41 -19.42
N VAL A 517 -10.51 -6.32 -20.37
CA VAL A 517 -10.01 -6.20 -21.76
C VAL A 517 -10.51 -4.91 -22.41
N ALA A 518 -11.79 -4.56 -22.21
CA ALA A 518 -12.34 -3.29 -22.70
C ALA A 518 -11.65 -2.08 -22.06
N GLU A 519 -11.48 -2.10 -20.73
CA GLU A 519 -10.80 -1.02 -19.99
C GLU A 519 -9.32 -0.87 -20.44
N ARG A 520 -8.60 -1.98 -20.66
CA ARG A 520 -7.24 -1.93 -21.19
C ARG A 520 -7.17 -1.19 -22.52
N SER A 521 -8.09 -1.49 -23.44
CA SER A 521 -8.16 -0.85 -24.75
C SER A 521 -8.46 0.65 -24.65
N ASP A 522 -9.33 1.04 -23.73
CA ASP A 522 -9.64 2.45 -23.50
C ASP A 522 -8.48 3.18 -22.84
N PHE A 523 -7.89 2.60 -21.81
CA PHE A 523 -6.74 3.18 -21.12
C PHE A 523 -5.52 3.33 -22.04
N GLU A 524 -5.28 2.39 -22.96
CA GLU A 524 -4.25 2.54 -23.99
C GLU A 524 -4.45 3.80 -24.83
N LYS A 525 -5.69 4.04 -25.28
CA LYS A 525 -6.05 5.26 -26.04
C LYS A 525 -5.79 6.52 -25.21
N GLN A 526 -6.19 6.50 -23.94
CA GLN A 526 -5.96 7.62 -23.03
C GLN A 526 -4.47 7.88 -22.81
N LEU A 527 -3.65 6.86 -22.53
CA LEU A 527 -2.20 7.00 -22.35
C LEU A 527 -1.50 7.55 -23.60
N LYS A 528 -1.92 7.15 -24.80
CA LYS A 528 -1.40 7.66 -26.08
C LYS A 528 -1.65 9.16 -26.28
N THR A 529 -2.53 9.79 -25.51
CA THR A 529 -2.72 11.24 -25.53
C THR A 529 -1.66 12.02 -24.74
N VAL A 530 -0.81 11.33 -23.98
CA VAL A 530 0.31 11.94 -23.23
C VAL A 530 1.51 12.04 -24.16
N SER A 531 1.83 13.22 -24.63
CA SER A 531 2.76 13.47 -25.75
C SER A 531 4.20 12.97 -25.54
N TYR A 532 4.63 12.84 -24.29
CA TYR A 532 5.98 12.38 -23.95
C TYR A 532 6.05 10.89 -23.59
N LEU A 533 4.94 10.12 -23.75
CA LEU A 533 4.92 8.69 -23.55
C LEU A 533 4.79 7.95 -24.88
N ARG A 534 5.67 7.00 -25.10
CA ARG A 534 5.49 5.96 -26.11
C ARG A 534 5.00 4.68 -25.43
N VAL A 535 3.72 4.37 -25.63
CA VAL A 535 3.05 3.23 -25.01
C VAL A 535 3.30 1.96 -25.80
N MET A 536 3.85 0.91 -25.15
CA MET A 536 4.03 -0.40 -25.78
C MET A 536 2.70 -1.16 -25.78
N PRO A 537 2.33 -1.84 -26.87
CA PRO A 537 1.15 -2.69 -26.90
C PRO A 537 1.27 -3.79 -25.84
N SER A 538 0.18 -4.12 -25.14
CA SER A 538 0.17 -5.11 -24.05
C SER A 538 -1.06 -5.99 -24.08
N GLN A 539 -0.86 -7.29 -23.76
CA GLN A 539 -1.93 -8.23 -23.46
C GLN A 539 -2.02 -8.58 -21.95
N ALA A 540 -1.23 -7.87 -21.13
CA ALA A 540 -1.24 -8.00 -19.67
C ALA A 540 -2.13 -6.92 -19.01
N ASN A 541 -2.07 -6.83 -17.68
CA ASN A 541 -2.77 -5.80 -16.90
C ASN A 541 -1.90 -4.57 -16.58
N TYR A 542 -0.99 -4.25 -17.46
CA TYR A 542 -0.10 -3.08 -17.40
C TYR A 542 0.36 -2.68 -18.79
N PHE A 543 0.85 -1.45 -18.89
CA PHE A 543 1.60 -0.97 -20.02
C PHE A 543 3.03 -0.64 -19.61
N LEU A 544 4.01 -1.05 -20.42
CA LEU A 544 5.36 -0.50 -20.42
C LEU A 544 5.33 0.76 -21.30
N CYS A 545 5.76 1.88 -20.73
CA CYS A 545 5.80 3.16 -21.43
C CYS A 545 7.23 3.68 -21.45
N GLU A 546 7.76 4.01 -22.62
CA GLU A 546 8.99 4.79 -22.74
C GLU A 546 8.68 6.26 -22.48
N VAL A 547 9.46 6.87 -21.61
CA VAL A 547 9.39 8.32 -21.33
C VAL A 547 10.37 9.02 -22.26
N LEU A 548 9.85 9.81 -23.18
CA LEU A 548 10.63 10.46 -24.23
C LEU A 548 11.41 11.68 -23.70
N PRO A 549 12.60 11.95 -24.24
CA PRO A 549 13.34 13.18 -23.94
C PRO A 549 12.49 14.44 -24.18
N PRO A 550 12.65 15.49 -23.36
CA PRO A 550 13.67 15.69 -22.35
C PRO A 550 13.30 15.18 -20.95
N TYR A 551 12.25 14.39 -20.83
CA TYR A 551 11.75 13.88 -19.55
C TYR A 551 12.48 12.60 -19.12
N THR A 552 12.47 12.30 -17.82
CA THR A 552 12.97 11.03 -17.27
C THR A 552 11.88 10.32 -16.47
N ALA A 553 11.87 8.99 -16.51
CA ALA A 553 10.89 8.18 -15.80
C ALA A 553 10.88 8.51 -14.29
N ASN A 554 12.05 8.66 -13.69
CA ASN A 554 12.19 9.01 -12.27
C ASN A 554 11.48 10.32 -11.92
N LYS A 555 11.68 11.40 -12.72
CA LYS A 555 11.02 12.71 -12.48
C LYS A 555 9.50 12.61 -12.64
N VAL A 556 9.01 11.88 -13.64
CA VAL A 556 7.56 11.68 -13.85
C VAL A 556 6.96 10.93 -12.67
N VAL A 557 7.57 9.82 -12.25
CA VAL A 557 7.08 9.00 -11.14
C VAL A 557 7.09 9.80 -9.82
N LEU A 558 8.16 10.55 -9.53
CA LEU A 558 8.24 11.43 -8.36
C LEU A 558 7.15 12.50 -8.38
N TYR A 559 6.93 13.13 -9.52
CA TYR A 559 5.87 14.13 -9.68
C TYR A 559 4.49 13.53 -9.39
N MET A 560 4.18 12.37 -9.99
CA MET A 560 2.91 11.67 -9.79
C MET A 560 2.69 11.31 -8.31
N LEU A 561 3.73 10.82 -7.64
CA LEU A 561 3.65 10.48 -6.22
C LEU A 561 3.47 11.71 -5.34
N LYS A 562 4.22 12.79 -5.59
CA LYS A 562 4.21 13.99 -4.73
C LYS A 562 2.97 14.87 -4.94
N ARG A 563 2.49 15.03 -6.18
CA ARG A 563 1.41 15.95 -6.53
C ARG A 563 0.03 15.30 -6.59
N HIS A 564 -0.01 14.02 -6.97
CA HIS A 564 -1.27 13.31 -7.19
C HIS A 564 -1.46 12.12 -6.25
N ASN A 565 -0.46 11.81 -5.40
CA ASN A 565 -0.44 10.65 -4.52
C ASN A 565 -0.65 9.32 -5.30
N ILE A 566 -0.06 9.23 -6.50
CA ILE A 566 -0.13 8.08 -7.41
C ILE A 566 1.25 7.46 -7.56
N LEU A 567 1.38 6.19 -7.19
CA LEU A 567 2.63 5.44 -7.31
C LEU A 567 2.64 4.60 -8.59
N THR A 568 3.54 4.89 -9.53
CA THR A 568 3.85 4.07 -10.71
C THR A 568 5.26 3.49 -10.59
N ARG A 569 5.63 2.53 -11.44
CA ARG A 569 6.93 1.86 -11.35
C ARG A 569 7.93 2.43 -12.34
N ASP A 570 9.02 3.02 -11.85
CA ASP A 570 10.22 3.28 -12.66
C ASP A 570 10.93 1.95 -12.97
N CYS A 571 11.11 1.67 -14.24
CA CYS A 571 11.74 0.46 -14.76
C CYS A 571 13.07 0.73 -15.47
N SER A 572 13.58 1.97 -15.47
CA SER A 572 14.75 2.38 -16.25
C SER A 572 16.03 1.59 -15.92
N ASN A 573 16.13 1.08 -14.68
CA ASN A 573 17.29 0.29 -14.22
C ASN A 573 17.05 -1.23 -14.29
N LYS A 574 15.97 -1.68 -14.96
CA LYS A 574 15.66 -3.10 -15.05
C LYS A 574 16.54 -3.76 -16.13
N PRO A 575 17.14 -4.94 -15.86
CA PRO A 575 17.94 -5.65 -16.86
C PRO A 575 17.18 -5.85 -18.17
N GLY A 576 17.81 -5.51 -19.29
CA GLY A 576 17.22 -5.54 -20.63
C GLY A 576 16.47 -4.26 -21.06
N LEU A 577 16.46 -3.21 -20.22
CA LEU A 577 15.88 -1.89 -20.54
C LEU A 577 16.96 -0.78 -20.63
N ASP A 578 18.18 -1.15 -20.93
CA ASP A 578 19.34 -0.25 -20.91
C ASP A 578 19.22 0.92 -21.89
N GLY A 579 19.67 2.08 -21.47
CA GLY A 579 19.89 3.27 -22.32
C GLY A 579 18.67 4.15 -22.56
N LYS A 580 17.45 3.75 -22.16
CA LYS A 580 16.22 4.54 -22.30
C LYS A 580 15.47 4.65 -20.97
N GLN A 581 14.46 5.51 -20.92
CA GLN A 581 13.67 5.77 -19.72
C GLN A 581 12.33 5.06 -19.83
N TYR A 582 12.04 4.15 -18.89
CA TYR A 582 10.81 3.35 -18.92
C TYR A 582 10.06 3.42 -17.61
N MET A 583 8.75 3.46 -17.71
CA MET A 583 7.85 3.27 -16.57
C MET A 583 6.81 2.19 -16.87
N ARG A 584 6.45 1.39 -15.86
CA ARG A 584 5.33 0.44 -15.96
C ARG A 584 4.14 0.99 -15.21
N ILE A 585 2.99 0.99 -15.85
CA ILE A 585 1.73 1.51 -15.34
C ILE A 585 0.74 0.37 -15.32
N ALA A 586 0.24 -0.01 -14.14
CA ALA A 586 -0.85 -0.98 -13.99
C ALA A 586 -2.15 -0.40 -14.57
N ILE A 587 -3.07 -1.29 -14.93
CA ILE A 587 -4.41 -0.93 -15.37
C ILE A 587 -5.34 -1.09 -14.18
N ARG A 588 -6.07 -0.04 -13.82
CA ARG A 588 -7.07 -0.02 -12.75
C ARG A 588 -8.47 0.19 -13.35
N ASN A 589 -9.43 0.60 -12.53
CA ASN A 589 -10.75 0.99 -13.03
C ASN A 589 -10.67 2.31 -13.83
N HIS A 590 -11.73 2.62 -14.55
CA HIS A 590 -11.79 3.76 -15.45
C HIS A 590 -11.51 5.11 -14.75
N GLU A 591 -12.05 5.32 -13.56
CA GLU A 591 -11.87 6.55 -12.77
C GLU A 591 -10.40 6.76 -12.38
N ASP A 592 -9.77 5.74 -11.80
CA ASP A 592 -8.36 5.78 -11.39
C ASP A 592 -7.44 5.97 -12.60
N ASN A 593 -7.72 5.29 -13.72
CA ASN A 593 -6.96 5.40 -14.96
C ASN A 593 -7.05 6.83 -15.54
N THR A 594 -8.24 7.40 -15.57
CA THR A 594 -8.48 8.79 -16.02
C THR A 594 -7.73 9.78 -15.13
N ARG A 595 -7.83 9.65 -13.81
CA ARG A 595 -7.09 10.48 -12.85
C ARG A 595 -5.57 10.42 -13.06
N LEU A 596 -5.03 9.24 -13.32
CA LEU A 596 -3.60 9.09 -13.62
C LEU A 596 -3.23 9.84 -14.90
N VAL A 597 -4.00 9.68 -15.99
CA VAL A 597 -3.71 10.34 -17.27
C VAL A 597 -3.81 11.86 -17.17
N GLU A 598 -4.77 12.38 -16.43
CA GLU A 598 -4.89 13.81 -16.14
C GLU A 598 -3.67 14.34 -15.39
N GLY A 599 -3.21 13.62 -14.37
CA GLY A 599 -1.98 13.97 -13.66
C GLY A 599 -0.74 13.95 -14.55
N LEU A 600 -0.60 12.93 -15.41
CA LEU A 600 0.49 12.85 -16.38
C LEU A 600 0.50 14.05 -17.36
N LYS A 601 -0.67 14.50 -17.84
CA LYS A 601 -0.79 15.66 -18.74
C LYS A 601 -0.40 16.98 -18.06
N GLN A 602 -0.52 17.06 -16.74
CA GLN A 602 -0.13 18.26 -15.98
C GLN A 602 1.37 18.36 -15.75
N PHE A 603 2.11 17.26 -15.91
CA PHE A 603 3.56 17.26 -15.78
C PHE A 603 4.19 18.11 -16.88
N LYS A 604 4.87 19.18 -16.48
CA LYS A 604 5.62 20.09 -17.37
C LYS A 604 7.08 20.09 -16.93
N LYS A 605 7.97 20.34 -17.89
CA LYS A 605 9.42 20.39 -17.65
C LYS A 605 9.79 21.48 -16.63
#